data_10d631757e834862036fa23a03864611
#
_entry.id   10d631757e834862036fa23a03864611
#
_cell.length_a   1.000
_cell.length_b   1.000
_cell.length_c   1.000
_cell.angle_alpha   90.00
_cell.angle_beta   90.00
_cell.angle_gamma   90.00
#
_symmetry.space_group_name_H-M   'P 1'
#
loop_
_entity.id
_entity.type
_entity.pdbx_description
1 polymer ?
#
loop_
_entity_poly.entity_id
_entity_poly.type
_entity_poly.pdbx_seq_one_letter_code
_entity_poly.pdbx_strand_id
1 'polypeptide(L)'
;MITVRDLRAERGDTTVLEGLSLRIADGEFLVIAGANGSGKTTLVRQFNGLLDPESGSVSVDGVDVAEGPVAARTSVGMVFQNPRDCFVGAVVGADVAFGPENLGLDREEIDRRVGAALEAVGMADHRGTRIDRLSGGQQARVAIAGALAMEPDHLVLDEPFTGLDHPARRSVRRRLEALSAEGTSVIVVTHDLREVSDLADRIVVISGGTVALETDSPADERLAEFGVRPC
;
A
#
# COMPACT_ATOMS: atom_id res chain seq x y z
N MET A 1 10.91 0.15 9.61
CA MET A 1 11.73 -0.49 8.53
C MET A 1 11.20 -1.87 8.21
N ILE A 2 11.00 -2.19 6.91
CA ILE A 2 10.60 -3.53 6.45
C ILE A 2 11.81 -4.25 5.84
N THR A 3 12.03 -5.50 6.23
CA THR A 3 13.13 -6.32 5.69
C THR A 3 12.59 -7.66 5.22
N VAL A 4 12.87 -8.00 3.98
CA VAL A 4 12.55 -9.28 3.32
C VAL A 4 13.86 -10.03 3.08
N ARG A 5 13.92 -11.32 3.43
CA ARG A 5 15.13 -12.14 3.27
C ARG A 5 14.78 -13.46 2.62
N ASP A 6 15.40 -13.73 1.47
CA ASP A 6 15.32 -14.97 0.70
C ASP A 6 13.90 -15.53 0.56
N LEU A 7 12.94 -14.60 0.36
CA LEU A 7 11.53 -14.88 0.37
C LEU A 7 11.12 -15.75 -0.82
N ARG A 8 10.53 -16.91 -0.54
CA ARG A 8 9.87 -17.76 -1.52
C ARG A 8 8.38 -17.81 -1.21
N ALA A 9 7.57 -17.66 -2.25
CA ALA A 9 6.11 -17.76 -2.13
C ALA A 9 5.52 -18.47 -3.35
N GLU A 10 4.52 -19.30 -3.13
CA GLU A 10 3.80 -20.05 -4.14
C GLU A 10 2.34 -19.64 -4.20
N ARG A 11 1.74 -19.82 -5.36
CA ARG A 11 0.29 -19.67 -5.58
C ARG A 11 -0.24 -20.89 -6.31
N GLY A 12 -0.87 -21.80 -5.57
CA GLY A 12 -1.11 -23.15 -6.06
C GLY A 12 0.22 -23.85 -6.31
N ASP A 13 0.38 -24.46 -7.48
CA ASP A 13 1.61 -25.18 -7.86
C ASP A 13 2.66 -24.27 -8.57
N THR A 14 2.47 -22.95 -8.52
CA THR A 14 3.35 -22.01 -9.23
C THR A 14 4.14 -21.17 -8.25
N THR A 15 5.49 -21.22 -8.34
CA THR A 15 6.37 -20.32 -7.62
C THR A 15 6.20 -18.90 -8.18
N VAL A 16 5.87 -17.94 -7.31
CA VAL A 16 5.60 -16.53 -7.65
C VAL A 16 6.76 -15.64 -7.20
N LEU A 17 7.37 -15.95 -6.05
CA LEU A 17 8.57 -15.30 -5.56
C LEU A 17 9.66 -16.36 -5.33
N GLU A 18 10.89 -16.06 -5.74
CA GLU A 18 12.00 -17.03 -5.75
C GLU A 18 13.27 -16.42 -5.13
N GLY A 19 13.39 -16.53 -3.80
CA GLY A 19 14.56 -16.01 -3.07
C GLY A 19 14.68 -14.50 -3.08
N LEU A 20 13.55 -13.78 -3.08
CA LEU A 20 13.52 -12.33 -3.13
C LEU A 20 14.00 -11.74 -1.81
N SER A 21 14.98 -10.84 -1.88
CA SER A 21 15.45 -10.05 -0.75
C SER A 21 15.28 -8.56 -1.05
N LEU A 22 14.74 -7.80 -0.09
CA LEU A 22 14.46 -6.38 -0.22
C LEU A 22 14.48 -5.72 1.17
N ARG A 23 15.02 -4.51 1.24
CA ARG A 23 14.95 -3.67 2.43
C ARG A 23 14.29 -2.34 2.10
N ILE A 24 13.34 -1.91 2.94
CA ILE A 24 12.64 -0.63 2.82
C ILE A 24 12.95 0.17 4.08
N ALA A 25 13.54 1.34 3.92
CA ALA A 25 13.92 2.21 5.03
C ALA A 25 12.71 2.92 5.64
N ASP A 26 12.85 3.41 6.88
CA ASP A 26 11.83 4.27 7.48
C ASP A 26 11.77 5.60 6.72
N GLY A 27 10.55 6.08 6.48
CA GLY A 27 10.29 7.31 5.73
C GLY A 27 10.56 7.22 4.23
N GLU A 28 10.96 6.07 3.69
CA GLU A 28 11.23 5.90 2.26
C GLU A 28 9.95 5.92 1.43
N PHE A 29 9.95 6.68 0.33
CA PHE A 29 8.94 6.54 -0.72
C PHE A 29 9.44 5.56 -1.78
N LEU A 30 8.98 4.31 -1.67
CA LEU A 30 9.36 3.22 -2.56
C LEU A 30 8.28 2.95 -3.61
N VAL A 31 8.66 2.84 -4.87
CA VAL A 31 7.79 2.31 -5.93
C VAL A 31 8.22 0.89 -6.28
N ILE A 32 7.29 -0.07 -6.15
CA ILE A 32 7.46 -1.45 -6.61
C ILE A 32 6.78 -1.60 -7.96
N ALA A 33 7.56 -1.71 -9.01
CA ALA A 33 7.12 -1.78 -10.39
C ALA A 33 7.29 -3.18 -10.99
N GLY A 34 6.74 -3.41 -12.17
CA GLY A 34 6.89 -4.65 -12.95
C GLY A 34 5.61 -5.05 -13.67
N ALA A 35 5.70 -6.01 -14.56
CA ALA A 35 4.59 -6.52 -15.34
C ALA A 35 3.48 -7.15 -14.46
N ASN A 36 2.28 -7.29 -15.00
CA ASN A 36 1.20 -8.02 -14.33
C ASN A 36 1.62 -9.48 -14.11
N GLY A 37 1.35 -10.01 -12.92
CA GLY A 37 1.74 -11.39 -12.55
C GLY A 37 3.21 -11.55 -12.11
N SER A 38 4.00 -10.48 -12.01
CA SER A 38 5.42 -10.57 -11.60
C SER A 38 5.65 -10.87 -10.10
N GLY A 39 4.58 -10.89 -9.28
CA GLY A 39 4.68 -11.20 -7.85
C GLY A 39 4.53 -10.00 -6.91
N LYS A 40 4.36 -8.77 -7.40
CA LYS A 40 4.28 -7.54 -6.58
C LYS A 40 3.23 -7.62 -5.48
N THR A 41 1.98 -7.94 -5.82
CA THR A 41 0.89 -8.10 -4.85
C THR A 41 1.17 -9.23 -3.85
N THR A 42 1.79 -10.32 -4.29
CA THR A 42 2.19 -11.43 -3.42
C THR A 42 3.26 -10.98 -2.43
N LEU A 43 4.24 -10.20 -2.89
CA LEU A 43 5.29 -9.63 -2.03
C LEU A 43 4.68 -8.74 -0.94
N VAL A 44 3.89 -7.73 -1.32
CA VAL A 44 3.40 -6.75 -0.34
C VAL A 44 2.41 -7.33 0.66
N ARG A 45 1.68 -8.37 0.32
CA ARG A 45 0.79 -9.10 1.23
C ARG A 45 1.53 -9.88 2.32
N GLN A 46 2.83 -10.11 2.16
CA GLN A 46 3.67 -10.69 3.20
C GLN A 46 3.99 -9.68 4.31
N PHE A 47 3.97 -8.36 4.01
CA PHE A 47 4.39 -7.32 4.96
C PHE A 47 3.48 -7.21 6.19
N ASN A 48 2.22 -7.62 6.08
CA ASN A 48 1.25 -7.61 7.17
C ASN A 48 0.69 -9.02 7.50
N GLY A 49 1.35 -10.08 7.04
CA GLY A 49 0.96 -11.46 7.31
C GLY A 49 -0.40 -11.84 6.76
N LEU A 50 -0.77 -11.31 5.58
CA LEU A 50 -1.94 -11.80 4.80
C LEU A 50 -1.62 -13.03 3.98
N LEU A 51 -0.34 -13.26 3.72
CA LEU A 51 0.18 -14.48 3.12
C LEU A 51 1.38 -14.92 3.94
N ASP A 52 1.49 -16.22 4.17
CA ASP A 52 2.67 -16.82 4.78
C ASP A 52 3.68 -17.18 3.69
N PRO A 53 4.99 -16.98 3.91
CA PRO A 53 6.02 -17.40 2.97
C PRO A 53 6.18 -18.93 2.99
N GLU A 54 6.54 -19.52 1.85
CA GLU A 54 6.98 -20.93 1.79
C GLU A 54 8.34 -21.10 2.48
N SER A 55 9.24 -20.14 2.27
CA SER A 55 10.51 -20.03 2.97
C SER A 55 11.03 -18.59 2.96
N GLY A 56 12.06 -18.32 3.75
CA GLY A 56 12.56 -16.98 3.99
C GLY A 56 11.82 -16.30 5.14
N SER A 57 11.98 -14.99 5.27
CA SER A 57 11.31 -14.23 6.35
C SER A 57 11.01 -12.79 5.94
N VAL A 58 9.99 -12.23 6.58
CA VAL A 58 9.65 -10.81 6.53
C VAL A 58 9.63 -10.27 7.95
N SER A 59 10.32 -9.18 8.19
CA SER A 59 10.24 -8.46 9.46
C SER A 59 9.83 -7.01 9.27
N VAL A 60 8.99 -6.51 10.17
CA VAL A 60 8.55 -5.12 10.24
C VAL A 60 9.01 -4.56 11.59
N ASP A 61 9.77 -3.47 11.56
CA ASP A 61 10.31 -2.79 12.73
C ASP A 61 11.08 -3.75 13.68
N GLY A 62 11.77 -4.73 13.06
CA GLY A 62 12.58 -5.72 13.76
C GLY A 62 11.80 -6.92 14.29
N VAL A 63 10.47 -6.95 14.16
CA VAL A 63 9.62 -8.08 14.56
C VAL A 63 9.32 -8.96 13.34
N ASP A 64 9.56 -10.26 13.44
CA ASP A 64 9.17 -11.21 12.39
C ASP A 64 7.64 -11.24 12.27
N VAL A 65 7.14 -11.10 11.04
CA VAL A 65 5.70 -11.04 10.75
C VAL A 65 4.99 -12.33 11.13
N ALA A 66 5.66 -13.48 10.99
CA ALA A 66 5.10 -14.78 11.37
C ALA A 66 4.94 -14.91 12.89
N GLU A 67 5.83 -14.27 13.69
CA GLU A 67 5.77 -14.29 15.14
C GLU A 67 4.84 -13.21 15.70
N GLY A 68 4.74 -12.05 15.02
CA GLY A 68 3.97 -10.90 15.47
C GLY A 68 3.00 -10.31 14.43
N PRO A 69 2.04 -11.10 13.88
CA PRO A 69 1.19 -10.60 12.79
C PRO A 69 0.27 -9.44 13.21
N VAL A 70 -0.07 -9.32 14.48
CA VAL A 70 -0.86 -8.19 14.99
C VAL A 70 -0.03 -6.90 14.98
N ALA A 71 1.22 -6.96 15.43
CA ALA A 71 2.14 -5.83 15.39
C ALA A 71 2.37 -5.37 13.94
N ALA A 72 2.62 -6.31 13.02
CA ALA A 72 2.78 -6.00 11.61
C ALA A 72 1.55 -5.29 11.01
N ARG A 73 0.33 -5.74 11.34
CA ARG A 73 -0.93 -5.11 10.87
C ARG A 73 -1.21 -3.76 11.51
N THR A 74 -0.63 -3.47 12.67
CA THR A 74 -0.70 -2.15 13.30
C THR A 74 0.24 -1.17 12.61
N SER A 75 1.47 -1.59 12.34
CA SER A 75 2.50 -0.74 11.70
C SER A 75 2.31 -0.60 10.19
N VAL A 76 1.69 -1.59 9.50
CA VAL A 76 1.54 -1.60 8.03
C VAL A 76 0.08 -1.46 7.64
N GLY A 77 -0.32 -0.25 7.25
CA GLY A 77 -1.60 0.02 6.58
C GLY A 77 -1.56 -0.46 5.12
N MET A 78 -2.60 -1.16 4.66
CA MET A 78 -2.63 -1.70 3.31
C MET A 78 -3.93 -1.37 2.57
N VAL A 79 -3.78 -0.90 1.33
CA VAL A 79 -4.88 -0.69 0.38
C VAL A 79 -4.74 -1.68 -0.77
N PHE A 80 -5.76 -2.50 -0.99
CA PHE A 80 -5.76 -3.52 -2.05
C PHE A 80 -6.16 -2.93 -3.41
N GLN A 81 -5.71 -3.56 -4.48
CA GLN A 81 -6.03 -3.20 -5.85
C GLN A 81 -7.55 -3.11 -6.12
N ASN A 82 -8.34 -4.05 -5.56
CA ASN A 82 -9.80 -3.96 -5.59
C ASN A 82 -10.29 -3.33 -4.28
N PRO A 83 -10.85 -2.10 -4.30
CA PRO A 83 -11.29 -1.42 -3.09
C PRO A 83 -12.31 -2.20 -2.26
N ARG A 84 -13.10 -3.08 -2.90
CA ARG A 84 -14.12 -3.89 -2.22
C ARG A 84 -13.53 -4.90 -1.23
N ASP A 85 -12.28 -5.29 -1.45
CA ASP A 85 -11.58 -6.22 -0.57
C ASP A 85 -11.08 -5.54 0.72
N CYS A 86 -11.17 -4.19 0.77
CA CYS A 86 -10.80 -3.39 1.94
C CYS A 86 -11.97 -3.20 2.93
N PHE A 87 -13.23 -3.34 2.49
CA PHE A 87 -14.37 -2.93 3.28
C PHE A 87 -14.88 -3.99 4.24
N VAL A 88 -15.15 -3.56 5.47
CA VAL A 88 -15.76 -4.34 6.56
C VAL A 88 -17.12 -3.74 6.93
N GLY A 89 -17.22 -2.42 6.94
CA GLY A 89 -18.41 -1.66 7.28
C GLY A 89 -19.36 -1.44 6.09
N ALA A 90 -20.63 -1.23 6.36
CA ALA A 90 -21.63 -0.89 5.32
C ALA A 90 -21.72 0.62 5.02
N VAL A 91 -21.22 1.46 5.93
CA VAL A 91 -21.27 2.93 5.87
C VAL A 91 -19.85 3.47 5.97
N VAL A 92 -19.55 4.48 5.17
CA VAL A 92 -18.20 5.08 5.04
C VAL A 92 -17.55 5.38 6.39
N GLY A 93 -18.24 6.13 7.26
CA GLY A 93 -17.66 6.53 8.54
C GLY A 93 -17.41 5.35 9.48
N ALA A 94 -18.26 4.32 9.46
CA ALA A 94 -18.09 3.13 10.27
C ALA A 94 -16.96 2.23 9.72
N ASP A 95 -16.79 2.18 8.40
CA ASP A 95 -15.71 1.43 7.77
C ASP A 95 -14.35 2.03 8.08
N VAL A 96 -14.22 3.35 7.90
CA VAL A 96 -12.97 4.08 8.20
C VAL A 96 -12.64 4.06 9.71
N ALA A 97 -13.63 3.99 10.59
CA ALA A 97 -13.43 3.88 12.04
C ALA A 97 -12.95 2.48 12.48
N PHE A 98 -13.16 1.45 11.66
CA PHE A 98 -12.89 0.05 12.04
C PHE A 98 -11.42 -0.18 12.47
N GLY A 99 -10.45 0.38 11.74
CA GLY A 99 -9.04 0.29 12.10
C GLY A 99 -8.72 0.96 13.45
N PRO A 100 -9.03 2.25 13.64
CA PRO A 100 -8.89 2.95 14.91
C PRO A 100 -9.60 2.29 16.10
N GLU A 101 -10.81 1.72 15.90
CA GLU A 101 -11.52 0.95 16.92
C GLU A 101 -10.72 -0.30 17.35
N ASN A 102 -10.14 -1.03 16.40
CA ASN A 102 -9.30 -2.20 16.70
C ASN A 102 -7.98 -1.84 17.41
N LEU A 103 -7.49 -0.60 17.25
CA LEU A 103 -6.37 -0.08 18.01
C LEU A 103 -6.75 0.28 19.47
N GLY A 104 -8.04 0.21 19.83
CA GLY A 104 -8.53 0.52 21.17
C GLY A 104 -8.51 2.01 21.53
N LEU A 105 -8.53 2.88 20.52
CA LEU A 105 -8.54 4.33 20.71
C LEU A 105 -9.85 4.80 21.32
N ASP A 106 -9.84 5.92 22.03
CA ASP A 106 -11.04 6.54 22.53
C ASP A 106 -11.87 7.17 21.38
N ARG A 107 -13.14 7.46 21.69
CA ARG A 107 -14.10 7.92 20.69
C ARG A 107 -13.73 9.27 20.08
N GLU A 108 -13.13 10.15 20.85
CA GLU A 108 -12.76 11.50 20.39
C GLU A 108 -11.61 11.39 19.36
N GLU A 109 -10.62 10.55 19.65
CA GLU A 109 -9.49 10.29 18.76
C GLU A 109 -9.95 9.55 17.49
N ILE A 110 -10.85 8.56 17.59
CA ILE A 110 -11.44 7.88 16.44
C ILE A 110 -12.15 8.88 15.54
N ASP A 111 -13.01 9.75 16.11
CA ASP A 111 -13.74 10.75 15.33
C ASP A 111 -12.81 11.76 14.65
N ARG A 112 -11.72 12.16 15.31
CA ARG A 112 -10.67 13.03 14.75
C ARG A 112 -9.99 12.36 13.56
N ARG A 113 -9.51 11.12 13.72
CA ARG A 113 -8.80 10.37 12.67
C ARG A 113 -9.68 10.09 11.46
N VAL A 114 -10.90 9.64 11.68
CA VAL A 114 -11.90 9.42 10.63
C VAL A 114 -12.18 10.71 9.85
N GLY A 115 -12.38 11.83 10.56
CA GLY A 115 -12.59 13.14 9.94
C GLY A 115 -11.42 13.56 9.05
N ALA A 116 -10.21 13.54 9.61
CA ALA A 116 -8.98 13.91 8.89
C ALA A 116 -8.72 12.99 7.67
N ALA A 117 -8.91 11.67 7.81
CA ALA A 117 -8.70 10.73 6.72
C ALA A 117 -9.70 10.94 5.58
N LEU A 118 -10.98 11.15 5.89
CA LEU A 118 -12.00 11.43 4.87
C LEU A 118 -11.78 12.78 4.18
N GLU A 119 -11.34 13.80 4.90
CA GLU A 119 -11.00 15.11 4.33
C GLU A 119 -9.80 14.99 3.38
N ALA A 120 -8.76 14.25 3.77
CA ALA A 120 -7.55 14.05 2.97
C ALA A 120 -7.84 13.46 1.59
N VAL A 121 -8.87 12.61 1.48
CA VAL A 121 -9.27 11.99 0.20
C VAL A 121 -10.49 12.68 -0.45
N GLY A 122 -10.98 13.78 0.11
CA GLY A 122 -12.14 14.52 -0.41
C GLY A 122 -13.45 13.74 -0.33
N MET A 123 -13.67 13.03 0.79
CA MET A 123 -14.85 12.21 1.06
C MET A 123 -15.60 12.62 2.35
N ALA A 124 -15.29 13.78 2.94
CA ALA A 124 -15.89 14.23 4.20
C ALA A 124 -17.42 14.26 4.15
N ASP A 125 -18.01 14.77 3.06
CA ASP A 125 -19.46 14.86 2.89
C ASP A 125 -20.15 13.50 2.73
N HIS A 126 -19.37 12.43 2.53
CA HIS A 126 -19.88 11.06 2.34
C HIS A 126 -19.81 10.20 3.61
N ARG A 127 -19.43 10.76 4.78
CA ARG A 127 -19.28 10.01 6.04
C ARG A 127 -20.47 9.13 6.38
N GLY A 128 -21.71 9.61 6.15
CA GLY A 128 -22.96 8.88 6.39
C GLY A 128 -23.46 8.03 5.21
N THR A 129 -22.72 8.01 4.10
CA THR A 129 -23.15 7.33 2.88
C THR A 129 -22.87 5.85 2.95
N ARG A 130 -23.78 5.02 2.41
CA ARG A 130 -23.53 3.58 2.25
C ARG A 130 -22.48 3.33 1.15
N ILE A 131 -21.56 2.40 1.40
CA ILE A 131 -20.45 2.08 0.48
C ILE A 131 -20.94 1.51 -0.85
N ASP A 132 -22.06 0.76 -0.83
CA ASP A 132 -22.66 0.19 -2.05
C ASP A 132 -23.28 1.24 -3.00
N ARG A 133 -23.47 2.48 -2.52
CA ARG A 133 -23.95 3.61 -3.33
C ARG A 133 -22.83 4.46 -3.93
N LEU A 134 -21.60 4.18 -3.59
CA LEU A 134 -20.44 4.92 -4.07
C LEU A 134 -20.00 4.43 -5.46
N SER A 135 -19.53 5.36 -6.29
CA SER A 135 -18.79 5.00 -7.52
C SER A 135 -17.49 4.27 -7.19
N GLY A 136 -16.93 3.55 -8.16
CA GLY A 136 -15.65 2.84 -7.97
C GLY A 136 -14.51 3.75 -7.50
N GLY A 137 -14.41 4.96 -8.07
CA GLY A 137 -13.41 5.95 -7.63
C GLY A 137 -13.65 6.50 -6.23
N GLN A 138 -14.92 6.63 -5.80
CA GLN A 138 -15.25 6.99 -4.43
C GLN A 138 -14.91 5.84 -3.48
N GLN A 139 -15.19 4.59 -3.86
CA GLN A 139 -14.80 3.41 -3.08
C GLN A 139 -13.28 3.35 -2.90
N ALA A 140 -12.50 3.55 -3.97
CA ALA A 140 -11.04 3.58 -3.86
C ALA A 140 -10.53 4.64 -2.86
N ARG A 141 -11.12 5.84 -2.88
CA ARG A 141 -10.78 6.90 -1.92
C ARG A 141 -11.14 6.55 -0.48
N VAL A 142 -12.29 5.90 -0.26
CA VAL A 142 -12.69 5.44 1.08
C VAL A 142 -11.74 4.33 1.59
N ALA A 143 -11.33 3.39 0.74
CA ALA A 143 -10.34 2.37 1.10
C ALA A 143 -9.01 3.00 1.55
N ILE A 144 -8.55 4.04 0.83
CA ILE A 144 -7.36 4.81 1.23
C ILE A 144 -7.59 5.51 2.58
N ALA A 145 -8.77 6.12 2.79
CA ALA A 145 -9.09 6.76 4.07
C ALA A 145 -9.07 5.77 5.23
N GLY A 146 -9.55 4.53 5.05
CA GLY A 146 -9.48 3.47 6.05
C GLY A 146 -8.06 3.15 6.50
N ALA A 147 -7.13 3.04 5.55
CA ALA A 147 -5.72 2.84 5.86
C ALA A 147 -5.07 4.06 6.54
N LEU A 148 -5.40 5.28 6.08
CA LEU A 148 -4.89 6.53 6.66
C LEU A 148 -5.35 6.76 8.09
N ALA A 149 -6.58 6.36 8.43
CA ALA A 149 -7.15 6.56 9.78
C ALA A 149 -6.41 5.75 10.86
N MET A 150 -5.68 4.71 10.47
CA MET A 150 -4.82 3.96 11.38
C MET A 150 -3.54 4.72 11.75
N GLU A 151 -3.15 5.74 10.97
CA GLU A 151 -1.86 6.46 11.11
C GLU A 151 -0.68 5.48 11.18
N PRO A 152 -0.50 4.60 10.17
CA PRO A 152 0.50 3.55 10.19
C PRO A 152 1.91 4.11 9.94
N ASP A 153 2.95 3.41 10.43
CA ASP A 153 4.35 3.75 10.15
C ASP A 153 4.73 3.49 8.68
N HIS A 154 4.08 2.50 8.06
CA HIS A 154 4.27 2.09 6.68
C HIS A 154 2.93 1.99 5.96
N LEU A 155 2.75 2.72 4.86
CA LEU A 155 1.54 2.68 4.04
C LEU A 155 1.82 2.00 2.71
N VAL A 156 1.16 0.88 2.46
CA VAL A 156 1.26 0.11 1.22
C VAL A 156 -0.01 0.28 0.40
N LEU A 157 0.15 0.66 -0.87
CA LEU A 157 -0.96 0.86 -1.79
C LEU A 157 -0.73 0.05 -3.08
N ASP A 158 -1.62 -0.89 -3.36
CA ASP A 158 -1.57 -1.69 -4.58
C ASP A 158 -2.46 -1.06 -5.66
N GLU A 159 -1.84 -0.50 -6.72
CA GLU A 159 -2.49 0.19 -7.85
C GLU A 159 -3.47 1.31 -7.42
N PRO A 160 -3.08 2.27 -6.54
CA PRO A 160 -4.00 3.20 -5.89
C PRO A 160 -4.68 4.21 -6.82
N PHE A 161 -4.15 4.41 -8.03
CA PHE A 161 -4.67 5.40 -8.98
C PHE A 161 -5.62 4.79 -10.02
N THR A 162 -5.78 3.47 -10.01
CA THR A 162 -6.66 2.78 -10.95
C THR A 162 -8.13 3.17 -10.71
N GLY A 163 -8.80 3.61 -11.78
CA GLY A 163 -10.21 4.01 -11.71
C GLY A 163 -10.48 5.38 -11.09
N LEU A 164 -9.45 6.14 -10.68
CA LEU A 164 -9.59 7.49 -10.18
C LEU A 164 -9.63 8.51 -11.34
N ASP A 165 -10.49 9.51 -11.23
CA ASP A 165 -10.46 10.70 -12.07
C ASP A 165 -9.29 11.64 -11.70
N HIS A 166 -8.99 12.59 -12.57
CA HIS A 166 -7.84 13.48 -12.38
C HIS A 166 -7.87 14.28 -11.04
N PRO A 167 -9.00 14.87 -10.59
CA PRO A 167 -9.06 15.52 -9.27
C PRO A 167 -8.76 14.57 -8.11
N ALA A 168 -9.30 13.34 -8.15
CA ALA A 168 -9.06 12.33 -7.12
C ALA A 168 -7.59 11.87 -7.08
N ARG A 169 -6.97 11.63 -8.25
CA ARG A 169 -5.53 11.30 -8.34
C ARG A 169 -4.67 12.39 -7.70
N ARG A 170 -4.94 13.64 -8.01
CA ARG A 170 -4.22 14.79 -7.41
C ARG A 170 -4.39 14.88 -5.89
N SER A 171 -5.58 14.57 -5.38
CA SER A 171 -5.84 14.58 -3.93
C SER A 171 -5.05 13.47 -3.23
N VAL A 172 -5.14 12.23 -3.72
CA VAL A 172 -4.40 11.08 -3.19
C VAL A 172 -2.90 11.35 -3.26
N ARG A 173 -2.37 11.77 -4.41
CA ARG A 173 -0.95 12.06 -4.59
C ARG A 173 -0.44 13.09 -3.57
N ARG A 174 -1.15 14.23 -3.38
CA ARG A 174 -0.75 15.24 -2.37
C ARG A 174 -0.72 14.66 -0.96
N ARG A 175 -1.64 13.75 -0.64
CA ARG A 175 -1.62 13.12 0.68
C ARG A 175 -0.44 12.16 0.85
N LEU A 176 -0.10 11.39 -0.18
CA LEU A 176 1.08 10.52 -0.14
C LEU A 176 2.38 11.32 0.00
N GLU A 177 2.50 12.44 -0.72
CA GLU A 177 3.62 13.39 -0.60
C GLU A 177 3.73 13.95 0.83
N ALA A 178 2.61 14.38 1.42
CA ALA A 178 2.58 14.89 2.79
C ALA A 178 2.99 13.82 3.81
N LEU A 179 2.49 12.59 3.68
CA LEU A 179 2.84 11.47 4.57
C LEU A 179 4.33 11.13 4.52
N SER A 180 4.91 11.09 3.33
CA SER A 180 6.35 10.87 3.17
C SER A 180 7.15 12.01 3.85
N ALA A 181 6.74 13.26 3.66
CA ALA A 181 7.36 14.40 4.33
C ALA A 181 7.19 14.38 5.87
N GLU A 182 6.13 13.74 6.37
CA GLU A 182 5.86 13.51 7.81
C GLU A 182 6.66 12.31 8.36
N GLY A 183 7.37 11.55 7.51
CA GLY A 183 8.21 10.42 7.90
C GLY A 183 7.54 9.05 7.80
N THR A 184 6.30 8.96 7.29
CA THR A 184 5.67 7.68 6.98
C THR A 184 6.33 7.04 5.77
N SER A 185 6.71 5.77 5.85
CA SER A 185 7.16 5.04 4.66
C SER A 185 5.99 4.79 3.71
N VAL A 186 6.11 5.20 2.46
CA VAL A 186 5.07 5.02 1.45
C VAL A 186 5.53 4.03 0.39
N ILE A 187 4.82 2.92 0.26
CA ILE A 187 5.11 1.87 -0.71
C ILE A 187 3.98 1.81 -1.74
N VAL A 188 4.27 2.21 -2.97
CA VAL A 188 3.29 2.17 -4.06
C VAL A 188 3.65 1.03 -5.01
N VAL A 189 2.72 0.10 -5.17
CA VAL A 189 2.82 -0.96 -6.18
C VAL A 189 2.10 -0.49 -7.43
N THR A 190 2.78 -0.41 -8.56
CA THR A 190 2.15 0.01 -9.82
C THR A 190 2.91 -0.51 -11.05
N HIS A 191 2.23 -0.55 -12.19
CA HIS A 191 2.83 -0.76 -13.51
C HIS A 191 2.97 0.57 -14.29
N ASP A 192 2.45 1.68 -13.74
CA ASP A 192 2.47 3.01 -14.36
C ASP A 192 3.14 4.03 -13.42
N LEU A 193 4.34 4.45 -13.76
CA LEU A 193 5.14 5.36 -12.93
C LEU A 193 4.70 6.82 -12.97
N ARG A 194 3.93 7.24 -13.98
CA ARG A 194 3.62 8.66 -14.27
C ARG A 194 3.00 9.43 -13.10
N GLU A 195 2.33 8.75 -12.20
CA GLU A 195 1.65 9.41 -11.07
C GLU A 195 2.53 9.58 -9.83
N VAL A 196 3.66 8.84 -9.73
CA VAL A 196 4.44 8.76 -8.49
C VAL A 196 5.95 8.82 -8.68
N SER A 197 6.43 8.79 -9.91
CA SER A 197 7.87 8.68 -10.20
C SER A 197 8.71 9.81 -9.62
N ASP A 198 8.18 11.01 -9.58
CA ASP A 198 8.83 12.21 -9.03
C ASP A 198 8.74 12.32 -7.50
N LEU A 199 7.95 11.44 -6.85
CA LEU A 199 7.89 11.29 -5.38
C LEU A 199 8.81 10.17 -4.89
N ALA A 200 9.22 9.26 -5.78
CA ALA A 200 9.95 8.06 -5.40
C ALA A 200 11.42 8.37 -5.06
N ASP A 201 11.85 7.96 -3.87
CA ASP A 201 13.26 7.90 -3.52
C ASP A 201 13.97 6.75 -4.25
N ARG A 202 13.23 5.66 -4.51
CA ARG A 202 13.73 4.46 -5.18
C ARG A 202 12.61 3.71 -5.90
N ILE A 203 12.95 3.12 -7.04
CA ILE A 203 12.09 2.25 -7.83
C ILE A 203 12.72 0.86 -7.83
N VAL A 204 11.93 -0.14 -7.45
CA VAL A 204 12.31 -1.57 -7.47
C VAL A 204 11.42 -2.30 -8.46
N VAL A 205 12.04 -2.96 -9.43
CA VAL A 205 11.30 -3.74 -10.43
C VAL A 205 11.32 -5.21 -10.06
N ILE A 206 10.13 -5.80 -9.95
CA ILE A 206 9.97 -7.24 -9.75
C ILE A 206 9.71 -7.91 -11.09
N SER A 207 10.55 -8.89 -11.43
CA SER A 207 10.41 -9.71 -12.62
C SER A 207 10.89 -11.14 -12.33
N GLY A 208 10.16 -12.15 -12.83
CA GLY A 208 10.49 -13.55 -12.58
C GLY A 208 10.56 -13.93 -11.10
N GLY A 209 9.79 -13.25 -10.24
CA GLY A 209 9.76 -13.53 -8.81
C GLY A 209 10.94 -12.97 -8.00
N THR A 210 11.83 -12.19 -8.63
CA THR A 210 13.02 -11.62 -7.99
C THR A 210 13.06 -10.10 -8.16
N VAL A 211 13.97 -9.42 -7.45
CA VAL A 211 14.34 -8.03 -7.73
C VAL A 211 15.21 -8.01 -8.97
N ALA A 212 14.68 -7.51 -10.09
CA ALA A 212 15.37 -7.49 -11.38
C ALA A 212 16.15 -6.17 -11.60
N LEU A 213 15.67 -5.06 -11.02
CA LEU A 213 16.30 -3.75 -11.15
C LEU A 213 15.99 -2.92 -9.91
N GLU A 214 16.98 -2.18 -9.43
CA GLU A 214 16.81 -1.06 -8.49
C GLU A 214 17.40 0.20 -9.11
N THR A 215 16.67 1.32 -9.02
CA THR A 215 17.10 2.61 -9.54
C THR A 215 16.45 3.75 -8.76
N ASP A 216 17.13 4.88 -8.67
CA ASP A 216 16.61 6.15 -8.15
C ASP A 216 16.13 7.09 -9.29
N SER A 217 16.30 6.66 -10.54
CA SER A 217 15.92 7.45 -11.71
C SER A 217 14.68 6.91 -12.40
N PRO A 218 13.57 7.67 -12.45
CA PRO A 218 12.38 7.29 -13.21
C PRO A 218 12.59 7.31 -14.74
N ALA A 219 13.67 7.93 -15.21
CA ALA A 219 14.05 7.97 -16.61
C ALA A 219 15.05 6.88 -17.01
N ASP A 220 15.29 5.88 -16.14
CA ASP A 220 16.19 4.77 -16.44
C ASP A 220 15.63 3.92 -17.59
N GLU A 221 16.34 3.90 -18.72
CA GLU A 221 15.91 3.20 -19.94
C GLU A 221 15.72 1.69 -19.72
N ARG A 222 16.42 1.09 -18.74
CA ARG A 222 16.28 -0.33 -18.39
C ARG A 222 14.89 -0.69 -17.88
N LEU A 223 14.10 0.27 -17.38
CA LEU A 223 12.72 0.05 -16.97
C LEU A 223 11.86 -0.51 -18.10
N ALA A 224 12.12 -0.08 -19.34
CA ALA A 224 11.38 -0.55 -20.52
C ALA A 224 11.58 -2.05 -20.80
N GLU A 225 12.72 -2.63 -20.42
CA GLU A 225 13.00 -4.07 -20.61
C GLU A 225 12.04 -4.95 -19.76
N PHE A 226 11.52 -4.39 -18.67
CA PHE A 226 10.58 -5.07 -17.75
C PHE A 226 9.11 -4.66 -17.97
N GLY A 227 8.80 -3.98 -19.08
CA GLY A 227 7.45 -3.52 -19.40
C GLY A 227 6.98 -2.36 -18.53
N VAL A 228 7.88 -1.70 -17.81
CA VAL A 228 7.64 -0.47 -17.06
C VAL A 228 8.01 0.72 -17.96
N ARG A 229 7.07 1.65 -18.15
CA ARG A 229 7.34 2.82 -18.99
C ARG A 229 8.15 3.85 -18.20
N PRO A 230 9.36 4.22 -18.69
CA PRO A 230 10.12 5.35 -18.14
C PRO A 230 9.31 6.66 -18.23
N CYS A 231 9.56 7.59 -17.33
CA CYS A 231 8.94 8.93 -17.32
C CYS A 231 9.93 9.99 -17.80
#